data_1808a06b5b40d5210215ae935a835246
#
_entry.id   1808a06b5b40d5210215ae935a835246
#
_cell.length_a   1.000
_cell.length_b   1.000
_cell.length_c   1.000
_cell.angle_alpha   90.00
_cell.angle_beta   90.00
_cell.angle_gamma   90.00
#
_symmetry.space_group_name_H-M   'P 1'
#
loop_
_entity.id
_entity.type
_entity.pdbx_description
1 polymer ?
#
loop_
_entity_poly.entity_id
_entity_poly.type
_entity_poly.pdbx_seq_one_letter_code
_entity_poly.pdbx_strand_id
1 'polypeptide(L)'
;MQHLSMVMRSGYDTREVTNFNAQGYRVMEGFYPNPGDTATVTDRFDVYLTFATETELIDRVRTVELAIDFAKEHPSGPDGVWFYYSPDTDTLDPWRSRVLSGAVMHDEKLQRRFDVYEMKMEVVIERVAYFETLEPVDTNFGAGIVEAIENHTDAAHSFWATVPGAQVYGGLPTPAIIRITNNTNDAKTIDNIYVGHFSQSKPISDPAVLTLVLEGSGTGDGNCSGGAYKICPWLGATENQLAYWSLPTESLLQRYFKFAARFRDTFVYTDLYLQVRIMHGNIVLAKTRWELMSAGKELQLIGSLKIPPFKHGTYVNLGNLTIALYEKRIGGNGTINLDYIALLPQDSWRKFSSISNLNYGEQLVDNPVDDIILSVYGASYFSGASYIEADVTHIAESGGPIMLRPDVDNMLCFLHDCTDGTAEIARTCNVYISFHPRRRTV
;
A
#
# COMPACT_ATOMS: atom_id res chain seq x y z
N MET A 1 -17.46 31.73 -1.49
CA MET A 1 -16.24 32.36 -2.12
C MET A 1 -15.20 31.27 -2.19
N GLN A 2 -14.59 31.04 -3.34
CA GLN A 2 -13.59 29.98 -3.51
C GLN A 2 -12.41 30.18 -2.52
N HIS A 3 -11.89 29.09 -1.97
CA HIS A 3 -10.64 29.12 -1.23
C HIS A 3 -9.50 28.68 -2.15
N LEU A 4 -8.42 29.46 -2.19
CA LEU A 4 -7.27 29.23 -3.05
C LEU A 4 -6.00 29.62 -2.28
N SER A 5 -5.14 28.65 -1.96
CA SER A 5 -3.89 28.94 -1.26
C SER A 5 -2.77 27.98 -1.67
N MET A 6 -1.54 28.37 -1.36
CA MET A 6 -0.36 27.51 -1.46
C MET A 6 0.24 27.32 -0.07
N VAL A 7 0.53 26.06 0.25
CA VAL A 7 1.10 25.65 1.53
C VAL A 7 2.39 24.89 1.26
N MET A 8 3.44 25.25 1.95
CA MET A 8 4.76 24.62 1.89
C MET A 8 5.01 23.82 3.16
N ARG A 9 5.52 22.61 3.00
CA ARG A 9 6.03 21.77 4.10
C ARG A 9 7.52 21.55 3.89
N SER A 10 8.31 21.78 4.94
CA SER A 10 9.74 21.51 4.99
C SER A 10 10.09 20.93 6.35
N GLY A 11 10.43 19.65 6.39
CA GLY A 11 10.59 18.90 7.64
C GLY A 11 9.29 18.87 8.44
N TYR A 12 9.33 19.30 9.69
CA TYR A 12 8.14 19.40 10.57
C TYR A 12 7.39 20.73 10.45
N ASP A 13 7.91 21.68 9.67
CA ASP A 13 7.30 22.99 9.49
C ASP A 13 6.34 22.98 8.31
N THR A 14 5.07 23.31 8.59
CA THR A 14 4.04 23.48 7.57
C THR A 14 3.51 24.90 7.67
N ARG A 15 3.67 25.67 6.61
CA ARG A 15 3.25 27.06 6.58
C ARG A 15 2.45 27.40 5.34
N GLU A 16 1.41 28.21 5.51
CA GLU A 16 0.74 28.86 4.39
C GLU A 16 1.71 29.88 3.76
N VAL A 17 2.08 29.63 2.51
CA VAL A 17 2.97 30.52 1.76
C VAL A 17 2.19 31.74 1.29
N THR A 18 1.02 31.51 0.71
CA THR A 18 0.14 32.57 0.26
C THR A 18 -1.32 32.09 0.24
N ASN A 19 -2.21 33.00 0.61
CA ASN A 19 -3.65 32.83 0.50
C ASN A 19 -4.16 33.84 -0.52
N PHE A 20 -4.50 33.37 -1.71
CA PHE A 20 -4.96 34.22 -2.80
C PHE A 20 -6.36 34.84 -2.57
N ASN A 21 -7.02 34.50 -1.46
CA ASN A 21 -8.25 35.10 -1.01
C ASN A 21 -8.05 36.12 0.14
N ALA A 22 -6.80 36.28 0.62
CA ALA A 22 -6.49 37.22 1.66
C ALA A 22 -6.54 38.68 1.17
N GLN A 23 -6.54 39.62 2.10
CA GLN A 23 -6.50 41.03 1.79
C GLN A 23 -5.27 41.35 0.93
N GLY A 24 -5.47 42.14 -0.13
CA GLY A 24 -4.43 42.50 -1.09
C GLY A 24 -4.32 41.57 -2.30
N TYR A 25 -5.02 40.44 -2.30
CA TYR A 25 -5.10 39.53 -3.44
C TYR A 25 -6.53 39.49 -3.99
N ARG A 26 -6.66 39.46 -5.31
CA ARG A 26 -7.93 39.25 -5.99
C ARG A 26 -7.72 38.34 -7.19
N VAL A 27 -8.19 37.10 -7.09
CA VAL A 27 -8.24 36.19 -8.25
C VAL A 27 -9.24 36.75 -9.27
N MET A 28 -8.80 36.89 -10.51
CA MET A 28 -9.61 37.37 -11.62
C MET A 28 -10.39 36.19 -12.19
N GLU A 29 -11.70 36.34 -12.27
CA GLU A 29 -12.64 35.31 -12.72
C GLU A 29 -12.58 34.01 -11.90
N GLY A 30 -13.69 33.31 -11.79
CA GLY A 30 -13.74 32.06 -11.02
C GLY A 30 -12.75 31.05 -11.56
N PHE A 31 -11.73 30.71 -10.77
CA PHE A 31 -10.77 29.68 -11.12
C PHE A 31 -11.42 28.31 -10.99
N TYR A 32 -11.28 27.48 -12.02
CA TYR A 32 -11.66 26.07 -12.00
C TYR A 32 -10.45 25.24 -12.36
N PRO A 33 -10.00 24.37 -11.44
CA PRO A 33 -8.88 23.49 -11.72
C PRO A 33 -9.13 22.61 -12.94
N ASN A 34 -8.12 22.46 -13.77
CA ASN A 34 -8.21 21.62 -14.94
C ASN A 34 -8.35 20.14 -14.52
N PRO A 35 -9.35 19.38 -15.01
CA PRO A 35 -9.55 17.99 -14.59
C PRO A 35 -8.46 17.02 -15.04
N GLY A 36 -7.73 17.30 -16.08
CA GLY A 36 -6.61 16.53 -16.65
C GLY A 36 -6.82 15.02 -16.79
N ASP A 37 -6.39 14.50 -17.94
CA ASP A 37 -6.41 13.04 -18.22
C ASP A 37 -5.04 12.39 -18.10
N THR A 38 -4.01 13.18 -17.83
CA THR A 38 -2.60 12.77 -17.70
C THR A 38 -2.17 12.67 -16.24
N ALA A 39 -0.92 12.27 -15.99
CA ALA A 39 -0.35 12.20 -14.65
C ALA A 39 -0.17 13.60 -14.01
N THR A 40 0.05 14.64 -14.83
CA THR A 40 0.20 16.04 -14.42
C THR A 40 -0.74 16.94 -15.19
N VAL A 41 -1.05 18.09 -14.61
CA VAL A 41 -1.93 19.11 -15.17
C VAL A 41 -1.33 20.47 -14.93
N THR A 42 -1.47 21.36 -15.91
CA THR A 42 -1.11 22.76 -15.79
C THR A 42 -2.35 23.61 -15.57
N ASP A 43 -2.39 24.32 -14.47
CA ASP A 43 -3.39 25.33 -14.17
C ASP A 43 -2.80 26.73 -14.31
N ARG A 44 -3.63 27.68 -14.73
CA ARG A 44 -3.29 29.10 -14.89
C ARG A 44 -4.37 29.95 -14.30
N PHE A 45 -3.99 30.94 -13.55
CA PHE A 45 -4.93 31.95 -13.04
C PHE A 45 -4.25 33.30 -12.82
N ASP A 46 -5.04 34.34 -13.07
CA ASP A 46 -4.61 35.73 -12.88
C ASP A 46 -4.96 36.21 -11.48
N VAL A 47 -4.03 36.88 -10.85
CA VAL A 47 -4.20 37.49 -9.53
C VAL A 47 -3.87 38.96 -9.62
N TYR A 48 -4.78 39.81 -9.15
CA TYR A 48 -4.52 41.22 -8.90
C TYR A 48 -3.97 41.38 -7.48
N LEU A 49 -2.82 42.02 -7.39
CA LEU A 49 -2.17 42.40 -6.14
C LEU A 49 -2.40 43.88 -5.87
N THR A 50 -2.79 44.24 -4.64
CA THR A 50 -2.99 45.63 -4.21
C THR A 50 -2.43 45.79 -2.80
N PHE A 51 -1.33 46.50 -2.66
CA PHE A 51 -0.63 46.70 -1.39
C PHE A 51 -0.27 48.15 -1.15
N ALA A 52 -0.08 48.52 0.13
CA ALA A 52 0.23 49.88 0.52
C ALA A 52 1.64 50.34 0.11
N THR A 53 2.57 49.40 -0.01
CA THR A 53 3.96 49.68 -0.39
C THR A 53 4.43 48.82 -1.56
N GLU A 54 5.35 49.36 -2.35
CA GLU A 54 6.01 48.65 -3.44
C GLU A 54 6.78 47.42 -2.92
N THR A 55 7.48 47.56 -1.82
CA THR A 55 8.27 46.51 -1.20
C THR A 55 7.40 45.33 -0.81
N GLU A 56 6.26 45.58 -0.17
CA GLU A 56 5.33 44.52 0.22
C GLU A 56 4.80 43.75 -0.99
N LEU A 57 4.46 44.47 -2.06
CA LEU A 57 3.96 43.86 -3.30
C LEU A 57 5.04 42.94 -3.92
N ILE A 58 6.28 43.44 -4.04
CA ILE A 58 7.41 42.67 -4.58
C ILE A 58 7.70 41.45 -3.71
N ASP A 59 7.68 41.59 -2.38
CA ASP A 59 7.90 40.48 -1.46
C ASP A 59 6.84 39.39 -1.60
N ARG A 60 5.58 39.74 -1.90
CA ARG A 60 4.51 38.79 -2.14
C ARG A 60 4.70 37.98 -3.43
N VAL A 61 5.08 38.64 -4.52
CA VAL A 61 5.43 37.97 -5.79
C VAL A 61 6.59 37.01 -5.55
N ARG A 62 7.66 37.50 -4.94
CA ARG A 62 8.84 36.68 -4.62
C ARG A 62 8.53 35.48 -3.74
N THR A 63 7.58 35.61 -2.81
CA THR A 63 7.15 34.50 -1.96
C THR A 63 6.53 33.37 -2.76
N VAL A 64 5.72 33.68 -3.77
CA VAL A 64 5.13 32.67 -4.67
C VAL A 64 6.19 32.03 -5.57
N GLU A 65 7.12 32.84 -6.11
CA GLU A 65 8.25 32.34 -6.91
C GLU A 65 9.11 31.34 -6.12
N LEU A 66 9.50 31.70 -4.89
CA LEU A 66 10.28 30.83 -4.01
C LEU A 66 9.56 29.53 -3.67
N ALA A 67 8.24 29.57 -3.49
CA ALA A 67 7.47 28.36 -3.28
C ALA A 67 7.46 27.45 -4.51
N ILE A 68 7.32 28.02 -5.71
CA ILE A 68 7.38 27.28 -6.97
C ILE A 68 8.78 26.67 -7.18
N ASP A 69 9.85 27.39 -6.86
CA ASP A 69 11.20 26.86 -6.95
C ASP A 69 11.44 25.74 -5.94
N PHE A 70 10.94 25.88 -4.72
CA PHE A 70 10.96 24.81 -3.72
C PHE A 70 10.19 23.57 -4.20
N ALA A 71 9.04 23.75 -4.88
CA ALA A 71 8.30 22.63 -5.46
C ALA A 71 9.09 21.87 -6.52
N LYS A 72 9.87 22.57 -7.35
CA LYS A 72 10.74 21.94 -8.38
C LYS A 72 11.85 21.11 -7.75
N GLU A 73 12.37 21.55 -6.61
CA GLU A 73 13.42 20.82 -5.88
C GLU A 73 12.85 19.62 -5.11
N HIS A 74 11.57 19.67 -4.73
CA HIS A 74 10.88 18.68 -3.91
C HIS A 74 9.60 18.14 -4.59
N PRO A 75 9.68 17.50 -5.77
CA PRO A 75 8.51 17.02 -6.50
C PRO A 75 7.87 15.78 -5.85
N SER A 76 8.57 15.10 -4.94
CA SER A 76 8.13 13.91 -4.20
C SER A 76 8.64 13.95 -2.75
N GLY A 77 8.20 12.99 -1.92
CA GLY A 77 8.61 12.90 -0.53
C GLY A 77 7.79 13.76 0.43
N PRO A 78 8.19 13.85 1.70
CA PRO A 78 7.44 14.57 2.73
C PRO A 78 7.47 16.08 2.57
N ASP A 79 8.55 16.61 1.99
CA ASP A 79 8.71 18.04 1.71
C ASP A 79 8.11 18.40 0.36
N GLY A 80 7.60 19.63 0.23
CA GLY A 80 7.04 20.10 -1.03
C GLY A 80 6.06 21.27 -0.88
N VAL A 81 5.32 21.53 -1.96
CA VAL A 81 4.30 22.56 -1.99
C VAL A 81 2.98 21.95 -2.46
N TRP A 82 1.92 22.32 -1.77
CA TRP A 82 0.56 21.93 -2.12
C TRP A 82 -0.29 23.12 -2.47
N PHE A 83 -1.07 22.95 -3.51
CA PHE A 83 -2.10 23.87 -3.94
C PHE A 83 -3.43 23.43 -3.33
N TYR A 84 -4.00 24.28 -2.48
CA TYR A 84 -5.25 24.04 -1.79
C TYR A 84 -6.38 24.74 -2.52
N TYR A 85 -7.45 24.01 -2.77
CA TYR A 85 -8.62 24.51 -3.46
C TYR A 85 -9.90 24.02 -2.81
N SER A 86 -10.85 24.95 -2.62
CA SER A 86 -12.25 24.64 -2.32
C SER A 86 -13.15 25.54 -3.19
N PRO A 87 -14.18 24.98 -3.85
CA PRO A 87 -15.12 25.78 -4.63
C PRO A 87 -16.02 26.66 -3.76
N ASP A 88 -16.18 26.30 -2.48
CA ASP A 88 -17.01 27.02 -1.51
C ASP A 88 -16.23 27.18 -0.19
N THR A 89 -16.23 28.41 0.34
CA THR A 89 -15.58 28.73 1.63
C THR A 89 -16.33 28.20 2.84
N ASP A 90 -17.59 27.80 2.66
CA ASP A 90 -18.42 27.23 3.74
C ASP A 90 -18.11 25.72 3.96
N THR A 91 -17.34 25.09 3.07
CA THR A 91 -16.82 23.76 3.28
C THR A 91 -15.48 23.82 4.03
N LEU A 92 -15.46 23.27 5.23
CA LEU A 92 -14.33 23.33 6.16
C LEU A 92 -13.06 22.58 5.67
N ASP A 93 -13.16 21.75 4.64
CA ASP A 93 -12.06 20.91 4.17
C ASP A 93 -11.68 21.20 2.72
N PRO A 94 -10.72 22.10 2.48
CA PRO A 94 -10.18 22.29 1.13
C PRO A 94 -9.49 21.00 0.67
N TRP A 95 -9.56 20.76 -0.63
CA TRP A 95 -8.81 19.69 -1.28
C TRP A 95 -7.43 20.22 -1.65
N ARG A 96 -6.42 19.36 -1.57
CA ARG A 96 -5.05 19.71 -1.93
C ARG A 96 -4.55 18.93 -3.13
N SER A 97 -3.67 19.53 -3.90
CA SER A 97 -2.94 18.90 -5.00
C SER A 97 -1.47 19.28 -4.91
N ARG A 98 -0.56 18.33 -5.09
CA ARG A 98 0.87 18.60 -5.02
C ARG A 98 1.33 19.40 -6.24
N VAL A 99 2.01 20.51 -5.99
CA VAL A 99 2.67 21.30 -7.01
C VAL A 99 4.02 20.66 -7.34
N LEU A 100 4.30 20.50 -8.62
CA LEU A 100 5.54 19.91 -9.12
C LEU A 100 6.48 20.97 -9.69
N SER A 101 5.91 21.96 -10.36
CA SER A 101 6.65 23.06 -10.96
C SER A 101 5.70 24.23 -11.27
N GLY A 102 6.23 25.30 -11.83
CA GLY A 102 5.42 26.43 -12.28
C GLY A 102 6.25 27.63 -12.65
N ALA A 103 5.57 28.74 -12.85
CA ALA A 103 6.14 30.04 -13.11
C ALA A 103 5.20 31.14 -12.63
N VAL A 104 5.76 32.28 -12.32
CA VAL A 104 5.05 33.53 -12.10
C VAL A 104 5.41 34.47 -13.22
N MET A 105 4.40 35.03 -13.85
CA MET A 105 4.56 36.13 -14.81
C MET A 105 3.85 37.34 -14.27
N HIS A 106 4.49 38.49 -14.31
CA HIS A 106 3.92 39.72 -13.83
C HIS A 106 4.18 40.89 -14.80
N ASP A 107 3.36 41.91 -14.72
CA ASP A 107 3.54 43.11 -15.51
C ASP A 107 4.86 43.82 -15.10
N GLU A 108 5.65 44.25 -16.10
CA GLU A 108 6.92 44.94 -15.85
C GLU A 108 6.72 46.32 -15.19
N LYS A 109 5.52 46.86 -15.27
CA LYS A 109 5.21 48.19 -14.74
C LYS A 109 4.26 48.12 -13.56
N LEU A 110 4.79 48.44 -12.41
CA LEU A 110 4.02 48.73 -11.22
C LEU A 110 3.11 49.93 -11.46
N GLN A 111 1.82 49.76 -11.22
CA GLN A 111 0.87 50.88 -11.30
C GLN A 111 0.66 51.44 -9.89
N ARG A 112 0.90 52.72 -9.71
CA ARG A 112 0.52 53.42 -8.48
C ARG A 112 -0.84 54.09 -8.71
N ARG A 113 -1.82 53.70 -7.94
CA ARG A 113 -3.15 54.29 -8.01
C ARG A 113 -3.55 54.80 -6.62
N PHE A 114 -3.70 56.10 -6.51
CA PHE A 114 -3.89 56.77 -5.22
C PHE A 114 -2.71 56.47 -4.26
N ASP A 115 -3.00 55.85 -3.13
CA ASP A 115 -2.01 55.49 -2.09
C ASP A 115 -1.64 54.02 -2.07
N VAL A 116 -1.97 53.28 -3.14
CA VAL A 116 -1.71 51.84 -3.25
C VAL A 116 -0.93 51.52 -4.52
N TYR A 117 -0.18 50.41 -4.46
CA TYR A 117 0.52 49.83 -5.58
C TYR A 117 -0.28 48.63 -6.09
N GLU A 118 -0.49 48.59 -7.41
CA GLU A 118 -1.24 47.52 -8.09
C GLU A 118 -0.36 46.82 -9.12
N MET A 119 -0.50 45.50 -9.20
CA MET A 119 0.15 44.66 -10.21
C MET A 119 -0.74 43.47 -10.57
N LYS A 120 -0.76 43.12 -11.84
CA LYS A 120 -1.31 41.84 -12.29
C LYS A 120 -0.19 40.80 -12.29
N MET A 121 -0.49 39.63 -11.70
CA MET A 121 0.36 38.48 -11.66
C MET A 121 -0.40 37.31 -12.26
N GLU A 122 0.18 36.62 -13.25
CA GLU A 122 -0.30 35.33 -13.74
C GLU A 122 0.51 34.22 -13.03
N VAL A 123 -0.20 33.33 -12.36
CA VAL A 123 0.39 32.15 -11.72
C VAL A 123 0.11 30.94 -12.58
N VAL A 124 1.18 30.25 -12.97
CA VAL A 124 1.12 28.98 -13.70
C VAL A 124 1.69 27.92 -12.78
N ILE A 125 0.91 26.88 -12.50
CA ILE A 125 1.36 25.74 -11.71
C ILE A 125 1.17 24.43 -12.48
N GLU A 126 2.17 23.61 -12.49
CA GLU A 126 2.07 22.22 -12.86
C GLU A 126 1.91 21.39 -11.59
N ARG A 127 0.88 20.59 -11.51
CA ARG A 127 0.56 19.75 -10.35
C ARG A 127 0.18 18.34 -10.76
N VAL A 128 0.11 17.43 -9.78
CA VAL A 128 -0.48 16.11 -9.99
C VAL A 128 -1.95 16.25 -10.44
N ALA A 129 -2.39 15.32 -11.30
CA ALA A 129 -3.71 15.40 -11.95
C ALA A 129 -4.88 14.97 -11.04
N TYR A 130 -4.71 15.06 -9.74
CA TYR A 130 -5.75 14.77 -8.76
C TYR A 130 -5.71 15.74 -7.58
N PHE A 131 -6.82 15.81 -6.88
CA PHE A 131 -6.94 16.40 -5.57
C PHE A 131 -7.15 15.31 -4.53
N GLU A 132 -6.59 15.47 -3.36
CA GLU A 132 -6.77 14.59 -2.21
C GLU A 132 -7.22 15.39 -0.98
N THR A 133 -7.83 14.72 -0.01
CA THR A 133 -8.21 15.36 1.27
C THR A 133 -6.96 15.74 2.07
N LEU A 134 -7.07 16.74 2.95
CA LEU A 134 -5.97 17.15 3.83
C LEU A 134 -5.63 16.04 4.82
N GLU A 135 -6.66 15.54 5.48
CA GLU A 135 -6.51 14.50 6.48
C GLU A 135 -6.80 13.13 5.88
N PRO A 136 -6.08 12.10 6.30
CA PRO A 136 -6.39 10.74 5.92
C PRO A 136 -7.70 10.29 6.56
N VAL A 137 -8.40 9.40 5.90
CA VAL A 137 -9.61 8.75 6.40
C VAL A 137 -9.25 7.34 6.87
N ASP A 138 -9.65 7.04 8.10
CA ASP A 138 -9.42 5.73 8.69
C ASP A 138 -10.42 4.71 8.17
N THR A 139 -9.93 3.50 7.93
CA THR A 139 -10.78 2.37 7.55
C THR A 139 -11.44 1.77 8.78
N ASN A 140 -12.73 1.50 8.68
CA ASN A 140 -13.46 0.74 9.69
C ASN A 140 -13.66 -0.70 9.21
N PHE A 141 -13.11 -1.66 9.94
CA PHE A 141 -13.20 -3.10 9.66
C PHE A 141 -14.46 -3.78 10.25
N GLY A 142 -15.41 -2.99 10.71
CA GLY A 142 -16.66 -3.48 11.32
C GLY A 142 -16.56 -3.67 12.83
N ALA A 143 -15.46 -4.20 13.35
CA ALA A 143 -15.18 -4.31 14.79
C ALA A 143 -14.40 -3.10 15.36
N GLY A 144 -13.91 -2.21 14.49
CA GLY A 144 -13.09 -1.06 14.84
C GLY A 144 -12.17 -0.63 13.71
N ILE A 145 -11.22 0.26 14.01
CA ILE A 145 -10.22 0.77 13.05
C ILE A 145 -8.95 -0.08 12.99
N VAL A 146 -8.87 -1.14 13.80
CA VAL A 146 -7.72 -2.05 13.89
C VAL A 146 -8.19 -3.46 13.58
N GLU A 147 -7.43 -4.17 12.73
CA GLU A 147 -7.63 -5.58 12.43
C GLU A 147 -6.45 -6.40 12.94
N ALA A 148 -6.75 -7.51 13.63
CA ALA A 148 -5.74 -8.46 14.08
C ALA A 148 -5.43 -9.46 12.96
N ILE A 149 -4.17 -9.60 12.60
CA ILE A 149 -3.69 -10.44 11.51
C ILE A 149 -2.73 -11.49 12.07
N GLU A 150 -2.93 -12.73 11.66
CA GLU A 150 -2.07 -13.87 11.99
C GLU A 150 -1.77 -14.69 10.73
N ASN A 151 -0.61 -15.35 10.66
CA ASN A 151 -0.25 -16.27 9.56
C ASN A 151 -1.07 -17.57 9.60
N HIS A 152 -2.35 -17.48 9.90
CA HIS A 152 -3.21 -18.59 10.23
C HIS A 152 -4.64 -18.25 9.86
N THR A 153 -5.42 -19.23 9.48
CA THR A 153 -6.82 -19.05 9.13
C THR A 153 -7.68 -20.06 9.86
N ASP A 154 -8.50 -19.57 10.75
CA ASP A 154 -9.59 -20.32 11.35
C ASP A 154 -10.83 -19.42 11.47
N ALA A 155 -11.81 -19.83 12.28
CA ALA A 155 -13.02 -19.04 12.48
C ALA A 155 -12.78 -17.70 13.19
N ALA A 156 -11.64 -17.52 13.88
CA ALA A 156 -11.29 -16.35 14.68
C ALA A 156 -10.10 -15.55 14.13
N HIS A 157 -9.28 -16.16 13.25
CA HIS A 157 -8.00 -15.60 12.80
C HIS A 157 -7.89 -15.59 11.28
N SER A 158 -7.28 -14.56 10.75
CA SER A 158 -7.02 -14.45 9.32
C SER A 158 -5.75 -13.66 9.04
N PHE A 159 -5.17 -13.86 7.86
CA PHE A 159 -4.03 -13.08 7.38
C PHE A 159 -4.46 -11.96 6.42
N TRP A 160 -5.72 -11.54 6.43
CA TRP A 160 -6.21 -10.44 5.60
C TRP A 160 -7.11 -9.47 6.36
N ALA A 161 -7.08 -8.22 5.88
CA ALA A 161 -8.00 -7.16 6.25
C ALA A 161 -8.80 -6.73 5.02
N THR A 162 -10.08 -6.43 5.18
CA THR A 162 -10.94 -5.96 4.09
C THR A 162 -11.32 -4.51 4.28
N VAL A 163 -10.98 -3.68 3.30
CA VAL A 163 -11.44 -2.29 3.19
C VAL A 163 -12.67 -2.27 2.28
N PRO A 164 -13.88 -2.06 2.83
CA PRO A 164 -15.09 -2.00 2.03
C PRO A 164 -15.04 -0.89 0.97
N GLY A 165 -15.46 -1.20 -0.26
CA GLY A 165 -15.45 -0.25 -1.36
C GLY A 165 -16.23 1.02 -1.09
N ALA A 166 -17.32 0.93 -0.32
CA ALA A 166 -18.11 2.08 0.09
C ALA A 166 -17.37 3.09 0.99
N GLN A 167 -16.26 2.68 1.62
CA GLN A 167 -15.42 3.58 2.40
C GLN A 167 -14.38 4.30 1.54
N VAL A 168 -13.99 3.72 0.40
CA VAL A 168 -13.00 4.30 -0.52
C VAL A 168 -13.71 5.21 -1.50
N TYR A 169 -13.93 6.45 -1.10
CA TYR A 169 -14.61 7.45 -1.93
C TYR A 169 -13.62 8.36 -2.66
N GLY A 170 -14.13 9.21 -3.57
CA GLY A 170 -13.32 10.17 -4.34
C GLY A 170 -13.21 9.85 -5.83
N GLY A 171 -13.47 8.62 -6.26
CA GLY A 171 -13.57 8.22 -7.68
C GLY A 171 -12.23 7.86 -8.34
N LEU A 172 -11.09 8.00 -7.65
CA LEU A 172 -9.78 7.57 -8.13
C LEU A 172 -9.12 6.58 -7.16
N PRO A 173 -8.30 5.64 -7.68
CA PRO A 173 -7.45 4.82 -6.83
C PRO A 173 -6.54 5.68 -5.95
N THR A 174 -6.41 5.29 -4.69
CA THR A 174 -5.60 5.99 -3.70
C THR A 174 -4.63 5.05 -3.01
N PRO A 175 -3.40 5.48 -2.70
CA PRO A 175 -2.48 4.66 -1.93
C PRO A 175 -2.95 4.52 -0.48
N ALA A 176 -2.85 3.29 0.04
CA ALA A 176 -3.08 3.00 1.44
C ALA A 176 -1.88 3.46 2.27
N ILE A 177 -2.16 4.11 3.39
CA ILE A 177 -1.21 4.29 4.49
C ILE A 177 -1.42 3.13 5.43
N ILE A 178 -0.42 2.28 5.59
CA ILE A 178 -0.52 1.04 6.35
C ILE A 178 0.36 1.14 7.58
N ARG A 179 -0.22 0.90 8.76
CA ARG A 179 0.51 0.77 10.02
C ARG A 179 0.38 -0.66 10.51
N ILE A 180 1.50 -1.29 10.79
CA ILE A 180 1.58 -2.66 11.27
C ILE A 180 2.29 -2.65 12.61
N THR A 181 1.60 -3.08 13.66
CA THR A 181 2.14 -3.16 15.01
C THR A 181 2.33 -4.63 15.38
N ASN A 182 3.52 -5.01 15.85
CA ASN A 182 3.71 -6.32 16.45
C ASN A 182 3.00 -6.37 17.82
N ASN A 183 1.93 -7.17 17.90
CA ASN A 183 1.10 -7.30 19.11
C ASN A 183 1.34 -8.61 19.85
N THR A 184 2.33 -9.39 19.48
CA THR A 184 2.67 -10.65 20.13
C THR A 184 3.30 -10.39 21.48
N ASN A 185 2.63 -10.79 22.57
CA ASN A 185 3.02 -10.50 23.95
C ASN A 185 4.16 -11.41 24.46
N ASP A 186 5.23 -11.50 23.67
CA ASP A 186 6.46 -12.15 24.09
C ASP A 186 7.68 -11.48 23.38
N ALA A 187 8.89 -11.89 23.69
CA ALA A 187 10.11 -11.32 23.10
C ALA A 187 10.28 -11.66 21.58
N LYS A 188 9.22 -12.02 20.87
CA LYS A 188 9.28 -12.42 19.46
C LYS A 188 9.32 -11.19 18.55
N THR A 189 10.17 -11.28 17.55
CA THR A 189 10.36 -10.24 16.53
C THR A 189 9.75 -10.66 15.20
N ILE A 190 9.47 -9.69 14.35
CA ILE A 190 9.09 -9.89 12.97
C ILE A 190 10.24 -9.39 12.09
N ASP A 191 10.70 -10.24 11.15
CA ASP A 191 11.85 -9.95 10.29
C ASP A 191 11.43 -9.45 8.91
N ASN A 192 10.40 -10.04 8.31
CA ASN A 192 9.88 -9.63 7.00
C ASN A 192 8.36 -9.57 7.04
N ILE A 193 7.81 -8.64 6.26
CA ILE A 193 6.37 -8.51 6.05
C ILE A 193 6.10 -8.48 4.55
N TYR A 194 5.07 -9.22 4.14
CA TYR A 194 4.57 -9.30 2.79
C TYR A 194 3.14 -8.80 2.77
N VAL A 195 2.86 -7.79 1.97
CA VAL A 195 1.52 -7.24 1.79
C VAL A 195 1.10 -7.45 0.35
N GLY A 196 -0.01 -8.16 0.13
CA GLY A 196 -0.62 -8.35 -1.16
C GLY A 196 -2.01 -7.74 -1.20
N HIS A 197 -2.42 -7.17 -2.31
CA HIS A 197 -3.71 -6.52 -2.47
C HIS A 197 -4.51 -7.12 -3.61
N PHE A 198 -5.80 -7.25 -3.36
CA PHE A 198 -6.79 -7.74 -4.29
C PHE A 198 -8.03 -6.85 -4.26
N SER A 199 -8.47 -6.39 -5.42
CA SER A 199 -9.71 -5.62 -5.56
C SER A 199 -10.76 -6.39 -6.35
N GLN A 200 -12.00 -6.36 -5.91
CA GLN A 200 -13.11 -7.04 -6.59
C GLN A 200 -14.45 -6.33 -6.44
N SER A 201 -15.30 -6.49 -7.45
CA SER A 201 -16.63 -5.90 -7.50
C SER A 201 -17.71 -6.67 -6.74
N LYS A 202 -17.37 -7.82 -6.17
CA LYS A 202 -18.28 -8.63 -5.35
C LYS A 202 -17.88 -8.56 -3.89
N PRO A 203 -18.83 -8.60 -2.94
CA PRO A 203 -18.51 -8.65 -1.52
C PRO A 203 -17.57 -9.81 -1.20
N ILE A 204 -16.51 -9.54 -0.45
CA ILE A 204 -15.53 -10.55 -0.01
C ILE A 204 -16.18 -11.57 0.95
N SER A 205 -17.27 -11.16 1.60
CA SER A 205 -18.10 -12.05 2.44
C SER A 205 -18.77 -13.22 1.69
N ASP A 206 -18.73 -13.23 0.34
CA ASP A 206 -19.19 -14.40 -0.43
C ASP A 206 -18.08 -15.47 -0.42
N PRO A 207 -18.24 -16.58 0.33
CA PRO A 207 -17.23 -17.63 0.45
C PRO A 207 -16.90 -18.33 -0.88
N ALA A 208 -17.76 -18.16 -1.90
CA ALA A 208 -17.51 -18.66 -3.26
C ALA A 208 -16.46 -17.83 -4.02
N VAL A 209 -16.01 -16.67 -3.49
CA VAL A 209 -15.23 -15.71 -4.24
C VAL A 209 -13.73 -15.84 -4.03
N LEU A 210 -13.26 -16.25 -2.84
CA LEU A 210 -11.81 -16.29 -2.56
C LEU A 210 -11.45 -17.39 -1.57
N THR A 211 -10.70 -18.37 -2.05
CA THR A 211 -9.88 -19.22 -1.19
C THR A 211 -8.42 -18.88 -1.47
N LEU A 212 -7.81 -18.10 -0.59
CA LEU A 212 -6.39 -17.72 -0.70
C LEU A 212 -5.48 -18.67 0.05
N VAL A 213 -6.03 -19.63 0.76
CA VAL A 213 -5.30 -20.66 1.51
C VAL A 213 -5.71 -22.04 1.02
N LEU A 214 -4.73 -22.85 0.74
CA LEU A 214 -4.89 -24.25 0.37
C LEU A 214 -4.31 -25.08 1.50
N GLU A 215 -5.18 -25.50 2.41
CA GLU A 215 -4.81 -26.18 3.64
C GLU A 215 -4.20 -27.56 3.40
N GLY A 216 -3.24 -27.93 4.23
CA GLY A 216 -2.79 -29.30 4.37
C GLY A 216 -3.88 -30.16 4.99
N SER A 217 -4.00 -31.40 4.55
CA SER A 217 -4.99 -32.35 5.11
C SER A 217 -4.30 -33.62 5.55
N GLY A 218 -4.59 -34.08 6.76
CA GLY A 218 -4.07 -35.37 7.24
C GLY A 218 -3.92 -35.43 8.77
N THR A 219 -2.75 -35.11 9.29
CA THR A 219 -2.47 -35.23 10.74
C THR A 219 -2.93 -33.97 11.48
N GLY A 220 -3.78 -34.17 12.50
CA GLY A 220 -4.27 -33.07 13.34
C GLY A 220 -3.16 -32.47 14.22
N ASP A 221 -3.06 -31.15 14.25
CA ASP A 221 -2.14 -30.40 15.11
C ASP A 221 -2.65 -28.97 15.32
N GLY A 222 -2.79 -28.56 16.61
CA GLY A 222 -3.26 -27.22 16.96
C GLY A 222 -2.27 -26.07 16.63
N ASN A 223 -1.04 -26.39 16.21
CA ASN A 223 -0.04 -25.42 15.74
C ASN A 223 -0.10 -25.19 14.22
N CYS A 224 -1.11 -25.74 13.55
CA CYS A 224 -1.31 -25.61 12.12
C CYS A 224 -2.59 -24.84 11.80
N SER A 225 -2.58 -24.10 10.72
CA SER A 225 -3.76 -23.50 10.15
C SER A 225 -4.78 -24.59 9.81
N GLY A 226 -6.08 -24.33 10.05
CA GLY A 226 -7.11 -25.36 9.88
C GLY A 226 -6.97 -26.57 10.81
N GLY A 227 -6.02 -26.59 11.76
CA GLY A 227 -5.81 -27.64 12.75
C GLY A 227 -5.20 -28.94 12.21
N ALA A 228 -4.60 -28.92 11.02
CA ALA A 228 -4.01 -30.12 10.42
C ALA A 228 -2.87 -29.79 9.44
N TYR A 229 -1.96 -30.73 9.27
CA TYR A 229 -0.89 -30.64 8.26
C TYR A 229 -0.81 -31.91 7.41
N LYS A 230 -0.17 -31.76 6.25
CA LYS A 230 0.10 -32.88 5.35
C LYS A 230 1.55 -33.34 5.48
N ILE A 231 1.73 -34.62 5.76
CA ILE A 231 3.05 -35.25 5.70
C ILE A 231 3.41 -35.48 4.23
N CYS A 232 4.49 -34.85 3.79
CA CYS A 232 4.97 -34.90 2.41
C CYS A 232 6.33 -35.61 2.36
N PRO A 233 6.42 -36.91 2.06
CA PRO A 233 7.68 -37.59 1.84
C PRO A 233 8.25 -37.22 0.46
N TRP A 234 9.58 -37.12 0.34
CA TRP A 234 10.26 -37.02 -0.94
C TRP A 234 11.26 -38.17 -1.15
N LEU A 235 11.48 -38.52 -2.39
CA LEU A 235 12.27 -39.68 -2.80
C LEU A 235 13.50 -39.26 -3.65
N GLY A 236 14.47 -38.61 -3.03
CA GLY A 236 15.77 -38.34 -3.68
C GLY A 236 15.79 -37.20 -4.70
N ALA A 237 16.67 -37.32 -5.72
CA ALA A 237 17.02 -36.22 -6.61
C ALA A 237 16.04 -35.95 -7.76
N THR A 238 14.93 -36.67 -7.86
CA THR A 238 13.91 -36.50 -8.89
C THR A 238 12.86 -35.46 -8.48
N GLU A 239 12.28 -34.77 -9.47
CA GLU A 239 11.11 -33.91 -9.22
C GLU A 239 9.96 -34.75 -8.70
N ASN A 240 9.36 -34.33 -7.60
CA ASN A 240 8.29 -35.05 -6.93
C ASN A 240 7.13 -34.09 -6.57
N GLN A 241 5.89 -34.54 -6.77
CA GLN A 241 4.71 -33.77 -6.37
C GLN A 241 4.41 -34.02 -4.90
N LEU A 242 4.54 -32.97 -4.07
CA LEU A 242 4.26 -33.04 -2.64
C LEU A 242 2.75 -33.00 -2.35
N ALA A 243 2.07 -32.06 -2.99
CA ALA A 243 0.65 -31.85 -2.77
C ALA A 243 -0.02 -31.25 -4.00
N TYR A 244 -1.34 -31.35 -4.08
CA TYR A 244 -2.14 -30.65 -5.09
C TYR A 244 -3.53 -30.34 -4.55
N TRP A 245 -4.13 -29.29 -5.10
CA TRP A 245 -5.47 -28.82 -4.77
C TRP A 245 -6.21 -28.48 -6.05
N SER A 246 -7.50 -28.73 -6.09
CA SER A 246 -8.36 -28.22 -7.15
C SER A 246 -8.39 -26.69 -7.09
N LEU A 247 -8.43 -26.04 -8.24
CA LEU A 247 -8.56 -24.58 -8.27
C LEU A 247 -9.91 -24.18 -7.64
N PRO A 248 -9.91 -23.42 -6.54
CA PRO A 248 -11.13 -23.27 -5.73
C PRO A 248 -12.19 -22.40 -6.39
N THR A 249 -11.82 -21.38 -7.17
CA THR A 249 -12.77 -20.45 -7.79
C THR A 249 -12.28 -19.89 -9.12
N GLU A 250 -13.25 -19.46 -9.98
CA GLU A 250 -12.95 -18.76 -11.23
C GLU A 250 -12.35 -17.36 -11.02
N SER A 251 -12.58 -16.76 -9.85
CA SER A 251 -12.08 -15.40 -9.54
C SER A 251 -10.56 -15.32 -9.48
N LEU A 252 -9.88 -16.45 -9.30
CA LEU A 252 -8.42 -16.55 -9.32
C LEU A 252 -7.84 -16.54 -10.74
N LEU A 253 -8.64 -16.81 -11.77
CA LEU A 253 -8.18 -16.82 -13.15
C LEU A 253 -7.71 -15.45 -13.60
N GLN A 254 -6.67 -15.42 -14.46
CA GLN A 254 -6.08 -14.24 -15.06
C GLN A 254 -5.36 -13.28 -14.09
N ARG A 255 -5.26 -13.63 -12.80
CA ARG A 255 -4.60 -12.82 -11.78
C ARG A 255 -3.21 -13.33 -11.45
N TYR A 256 -2.37 -12.40 -10.98
CA TYR A 256 -1.05 -12.71 -10.45
C TYR A 256 -1.12 -12.97 -8.96
N PHE A 257 -0.42 -14.01 -8.52
CA PHE A 257 -0.24 -14.35 -7.12
C PHE A 257 1.23 -14.62 -6.81
N LYS A 258 1.67 -14.18 -5.64
CA LYS A 258 2.87 -14.68 -4.99
C LYS A 258 2.46 -15.89 -4.16
N PHE A 259 3.13 -17.00 -4.35
CA PHE A 259 2.87 -18.22 -3.59
C PHE A 259 3.82 -18.28 -2.41
N ALA A 260 3.27 -18.63 -1.26
CA ALA A 260 4.02 -18.91 -0.04
C ALA A 260 3.56 -20.28 0.51
N ALA A 261 4.49 -21.11 0.94
CA ALA A 261 4.18 -22.32 1.68
C ALA A 261 4.59 -22.16 3.13
N ARG A 262 3.70 -22.52 4.05
CA ARG A 262 4.05 -22.63 5.46
C ARG A 262 4.20 -24.11 5.83
N PHE A 263 5.24 -24.39 6.61
CA PHE A 263 5.50 -25.72 7.15
C PHE A 263 5.26 -25.70 8.66
N ARG A 264 4.80 -26.82 9.18
CA ARG A 264 4.54 -26.99 10.62
C ARG A 264 5.80 -26.77 11.47
N ASP A 265 6.92 -27.23 10.94
CA ASP A 265 8.20 -27.18 11.64
C ASP A 265 9.17 -26.25 10.91
N THR A 266 10.05 -25.63 11.67
CA THR A 266 11.12 -24.83 11.10
C THR A 266 11.92 -25.62 10.08
N PHE A 267 12.11 -25.05 8.92
CA PHE A 267 12.74 -25.70 7.79
C PHE A 267 14.25 -25.90 8.03
N VAL A 268 14.72 -27.14 7.95
CA VAL A 268 16.11 -27.48 8.28
C VAL A 268 17.00 -27.79 7.06
N TYR A 269 16.40 -27.86 5.88
CA TYR A 269 17.11 -28.27 4.67
C TYR A 269 17.67 -27.10 3.90
N THR A 270 18.91 -27.20 3.42
CA THR A 270 19.62 -26.15 2.68
C THR A 270 19.68 -26.39 1.17
N ASP A 271 19.20 -27.52 0.70
CA ASP A 271 19.29 -27.99 -0.68
C ASP A 271 17.93 -28.38 -1.29
N LEU A 272 16.83 -27.96 -0.66
CA LEU A 272 15.47 -28.23 -1.15
C LEU A 272 14.97 -27.04 -1.96
N TYR A 273 14.46 -27.37 -3.14
CA TYR A 273 13.83 -26.40 -4.06
C TYR A 273 12.33 -26.70 -4.16
N LEU A 274 11.53 -25.67 -4.13
CA LEU A 274 10.07 -25.76 -4.36
C LEU A 274 9.66 -25.06 -5.65
N GLN A 275 8.59 -25.56 -6.26
CA GLN A 275 7.97 -25.00 -7.44
C GLN A 275 6.47 -25.18 -7.38
N VAL A 276 5.71 -24.12 -7.68
CA VAL A 276 4.26 -24.23 -7.89
C VAL A 276 3.95 -24.40 -9.37
N ARG A 277 3.05 -25.30 -9.68
CA ARG A 277 2.55 -25.57 -11.05
C ARG A 277 1.03 -25.44 -11.09
N ILE A 278 0.54 -24.78 -12.14
CA ILE A 278 -0.87 -24.81 -12.52
C ILE A 278 -1.02 -25.88 -13.59
N MET A 279 -1.86 -26.85 -13.32
CA MET A 279 -2.00 -28.02 -14.18
C MET A 279 -3.45 -28.21 -14.63
N HIS A 280 -3.62 -28.78 -15.81
CA HIS A 280 -4.87 -29.34 -16.29
C HIS A 280 -4.66 -30.82 -16.59
N GLY A 281 -5.13 -31.68 -15.70
CA GLY A 281 -4.72 -33.07 -15.70
C GLY A 281 -3.19 -33.20 -15.57
N ASN A 282 -2.55 -33.84 -16.53
CA ASN A 282 -1.09 -34.02 -16.57
C ASN A 282 -0.34 -32.88 -17.33
N ILE A 283 -1.06 -31.89 -17.84
CA ILE A 283 -0.47 -30.81 -18.64
C ILE A 283 -0.14 -29.64 -17.71
N VAL A 284 1.13 -29.20 -17.72
CA VAL A 284 1.56 -28.00 -17.02
C VAL A 284 1.20 -26.77 -17.86
N LEU A 285 0.29 -25.94 -17.36
CA LEU A 285 -0.14 -24.71 -18.02
C LEU A 285 0.78 -23.51 -17.69
N ALA A 286 1.23 -23.46 -16.43
CA ALA A 286 2.14 -22.43 -15.94
C ALA A 286 2.90 -22.96 -14.73
N LYS A 287 4.08 -22.41 -14.47
CA LYS A 287 4.92 -22.80 -13.33
C LYS A 287 5.80 -21.63 -12.86
N THR A 288 6.09 -21.60 -11.56
CA THR A 288 7.12 -20.69 -11.02
C THR A 288 8.52 -21.19 -11.44
N ARG A 289 9.55 -20.40 -11.15
CA ARG A 289 10.92 -20.94 -11.11
C ARG A 289 11.06 -21.88 -9.92
N TRP A 290 12.11 -22.67 -9.96
CA TRP A 290 12.55 -23.41 -8.78
C TRP A 290 13.18 -22.41 -7.80
N GLU A 291 12.63 -22.34 -6.60
CA GLU A 291 13.13 -21.48 -5.53
C GLU A 291 13.77 -22.32 -4.45
N LEU A 292 15.01 -21.97 -4.10
CA LEU A 292 15.72 -22.59 -2.98
C LEU A 292 15.09 -22.12 -1.67
N MET A 293 14.76 -23.07 -0.82
CA MET A 293 14.14 -22.79 0.46
C MET A 293 15.18 -22.34 1.50
N SER A 294 14.79 -21.42 2.36
CA SER A 294 15.65 -20.89 3.42
C SER A 294 15.54 -21.76 4.68
N ALA A 295 16.65 -22.28 5.17
CA ALA A 295 16.65 -22.94 6.47
C ALA A 295 16.35 -21.94 7.61
N GLY A 296 15.76 -22.43 8.68
CA GLY A 296 15.43 -21.63 9.85
C GLY A 296 14.07 -20.89 9.78
N LYS A 297 13.27 -21.10 8.72
CA LYS A 297 11.96 -20.46 8.55
C LYS A 297 10.85 -21.49 8.35
N GLU A 298 9.67 -21.21 8.88
CA GLU A 298 8.45 -21.95 8.62
C GLU A 298 7.80 -21.47 7.32
N LEU A 299 7.74 -20.15 7.08
CA LEU A 299 7.18 -19.56 5.87
C LEU A 299 8.22 -19.45 4.76
N GLN A 300 7.89 -19.98 3.58
CA GLN A 300 8.75 -20.01 2.40
C GLN A 300 8.07 -19.37 1.20
N LEU A 301 8.66 -18.34 0.61
CA LEU A 301 8.17 -17.76 -0.64
C LEU A 301 8.64 -18.57 -1.85
N ILE A 302 7.69 -18.96 -2.71
CA ILE A 302 7.97 -19.88 -3.83
C ILE A 302 8.03 -19.15 -5.18
N GLY A 303 7.67 -17.88 -5.24
CA GLY A 303 7.67 -17.14 -6.50
C GLY A 303 6.29 -16.66 -6.92
N SER A 304 6.23 -15.92 -8.02
CA SER A 304 5.00 -15.34 -8.54
C SER A 304 4.58 -16.03 -9.83
N LEU A 305 3.26 -16.15 -10.01
CA LEU A 305 2.68 -16.80 -11.17
C LEU A 305 1.34 -16.18 -11.51
N LYS A 306 1.09 -15.98 -12.80
CA LYS A 306 -0.24 -15.64 -13.30
C LYS A 306 -1.03 -16.94 -13.50
N ILE A 307 -2.18 -17.05 -12.87
CA ILE A 307 -3.09 -18.16 -13.15
C ILE A 307 -3.67 -17.95 -14.57
N PRO A 308 -3.47 -18.88 -15.51
CA PRO A 308 -3.87 -18.66 -16.90
C PRO A 308 -5.37 -18.42 -17.04
N PRO A 309 -5.79 -17.62 -18.06
CA PRO A 309 -7.20 -17.56 -18.43
C PRO A 309 -7.62 -18.92 -19.00
N PHE A 310 -8.61 -19.51 -18.38
CA PHE A 310 -9.17 -20.76 -18.88
C PHE A 310 -10.63 -20.58 -19.25
N LYS A 311 -10.87 -19.77 -20.28
CA LYS A 311 -12.21 -19.53 -20.77
C LYS A 311 -12.27 -19.83 -22.25
N HIS A 312 -12.49 -21.10 -22.58
CA HIS A 312 -12.88 -21.46 -23.92
C HIS A 312 -14.10 -22.37 -23.89
N GLY A 313 -15.27 -21.76 -24.09
CA GLY A 313 -16.53 -22.43 -24.36
C GLY A 313 -16.94 -23.46 -23.30
N THR A 314 -17.70 -24.44 -23.75
CA THR A 314 -18.26 -25.54 -22.95
C THR A 314 -17.25 -26.58 -22.45
N TYR A 315 -15.96 -26.39 -22.63
CA TYR A 315 -14.93 -27.38 -22.36
C TYR A 315 -14.13 -27.22 -21.09
N VAL A 316 -14.39 -26.17 -20.29
CA VAL A 316 -13.60 -25.95 -19.08
C VAL A 316 -14.31 -26.56 -17.89
N ASN A 317 -13.93 -27.75 -17.56
CA ASN A 317 -14.18 -28.29 -16.26
C ASN A 317 -13.08 -27.77 -15.30
N LEU A 318 -13.41 -26.74 -14.51
CA LEU A 318 -12.50 -26.17 -13.49
C LEU A 318 -12.01 -27.24 -12.50
N GLY A 319 -12.80 -28.29 -12.28
CA GLY A 319 -12.42 -29.44 -11.46
C GLY A 319 -11.15 -30.16 -11.93
N ASN A 320 -10.72 -29.93 -13.19
CA ASN A 320 -9.48 -30.48 -13.72
C ASN A 320 -8.30 -29.52 -13.64
N LEU A 321 -8.52 -28.25 -13.20
CA LEU A 321 -7.45 -27.30 -12.92
C LEU A 321 -6.98 -27.51 -11.49
N THR A 322 -5.68 -27.73 -11.36
CA THR A 322 -5.06 -27.93 -10.04
C THR A 322 -3.88 -27.00 -9.84
N ILE A 323 -3.69 -26.60 -8.60
CA ILE A 323 -2.47 -25.98 -8.10
C ILE A 323 -1.67 -27.09 -7.43
N ALA A 324 -0.46 -27.34 -7.89
CA ALA A 324 0.37 -28.41 -7.38
C ALA A 324 1.71 -27.89 -6.89
N LEU A 325 2.13 -28.35 -5.72
CA LEU A 325 3.44 -28.08 -5.15
C LEU A 325 4.39 -29.23 -5.50
N TYR A 326 5.50 -28.89 -6.12
CA TYR A 326 6.58 -29.79 -6.47
C TYR A 326 7.83 -29.47 -5.66
N GLU A 327 8.59 -30.51 -5.38
CA GLU A 327 9.90 -30.43 -4.77
C GLU A 327 10.99 -31.02 -5.66
N LYS A 328 12.21 -30.57 -5.41
CA LYS A 328 13.44 -31.13 -5.95
C LYS A 328 14.56 -30.95 -4.93
N ARG A 329 15.27 -32.01 -4.63
CA ARG A 329 16.41 -31.97 -3.74
C ARG A 329 17.65 -32.62 -4.36
N ILE A 330 18.83 -32.13 -3.98
CA ILE A 330 20.09 -32.64 -4.54
C ILE A 330 20.51 -33.95 -3.90
N GLY A 331 20.06 -34.28 -2.68
CA GLY A 331 20.42 -35.53 -2.01
C GLY A 331 19.41 -36.05 -0.99
N GLY A 332 19.39 -37.34 -0.83
CA GLY A 332 18.71 -38.07 0.25
C GLY A 332 17.18 -38.05 0.19
N ASN A 333 16.57 -38.97 0.93
CA ASN A 333 15.14 -39.03 1.18
C ASN A 333 14.81 -38.25 2.45
N GLY A 334 13.56 -37.83 2.61
CA GLY A 334 13.13 -37.14 3.82
C GLY A 334 11.63 -36.87 3.82
N THR A 335 11.20 -36.06 4.77
CA THR A 335 9.80 -35.71 4.96
C THR A 335 9.71 -34.27 5.38
N ILE A 336 8.73 -33.52 4.85
CA ILE A 336 8.33 -32.22 5.33
C ILE A 336 6.86 -32.24 5.71
N ASN A 337 6.50 -31.41 6.66
CA ASN A 337 5.14 -31.30 7.17
C ASN A 337 4.55 -29.98 6.64
N LEU A 338 3.77 -30.08 5.57
CA LEU A 338 3.16 -28.92 4.92
C LEU A 338 1.88 -28.54 5.65
N ASP A 339 1.85 -27.32 6.16
CA ASP A 339 0.66 -26.73 6.77
C ASP A 339 -0.28 -26.21 5.68
N TYR A 340 0.12 -25.18 4.93
CA TYR A 340 -0.70 -24.65 3.85
C TYR A 340 0.13 -24.03 2.71
N ILE A 341 -0.54 -23.68 1.61
CA ILE A 341 -0.07 -22.74 0.62
C ILE A 341 -0.97 -21.51 0.64
N ALA A 342 -0.38 -20.33 0.79
CA ALA A 342 -1.05 -19.06 0.64
C ALA A 342 -0.84 -18.47 -0.76
N LEU A 343 -1.90 -17.87 -1.30
CA LEU A 343 -1.92 -17.14 -2.55
C LEU A 343 -2.01 -15.64 -2.23
N LEU A 344 -0.88 -14.96 -2.19
CA LEU A 344 -0.83 -13.51 -1.99
C LEU A 344 -1.16 -12.79 -3.29
N PRO A 345 -2.27 -12.06 -3.37
CA PRO A 345 -2.64 -11.34 -4.58
C PRO A 345 -1.65 -10.21 -4.90
N GLN A 346 -1.47 -9.95 -6.18
CA GLN A 346 -0.51 -8.97 -6.69
C GLN A 346 -1.18 -7.95 -7.65
N ASP A 347 -2.39 -7.50 -7.39
CA ASP A 347 -2.96 -6.34 -8.07
C ASP A 347 -2.11 -5.09 -7.73
N SER A 348 -1.70 -4.98 -6.47
CA SER A 348 -0.54 -4.25 -5.98
C SER A 348 0.06 -5.04 -4.82
N TRP A 349 1.35 -4.90 -4.57
CA TRP A 349 2.00 -5.64 -3.50
C TRP A 349 3.29 -4.97 -3.04
N ARG A 350 3.70 -5.27 -1.80
CA ARG A 350 4.93 -4.77 -1.21
C ARG A 350 5.58 -5.80 -0.30
N LYS A 351 6.92 -5.85 -0.30
CA LYS A 351 7.72 -6.65 0.60
C LYS A 351 8.64 -5.72 1.40
N PHE A 352 8.59 -5.87 2.70
CA PHE A 352 9.51 -5.25 3.63
C PHE A 352 10.45 -6.32 4.15
N SER A 353 11.76 -6.13 3.99
CA SER A 353 12.79 -7.10 4.37
C SER A 353 13.69 -6.54 5.44
N SER A 354 14.20 -7.44 6.26
CA SER A 354 15.15 -7.11 7.33
C SER A 354 14.63 -6.04 8.28
N ILE A 355 13.34 -6.13 8.62
CA ILE A 355 12.79 -5.40 9.75
C ILE A 355 13.38 -6.03 11.00
N SER A 356 14.71 -5.93 11.14
CA SER A 356 15.38 -6.45 12.33
C SER A 356 14.78 -5.75 13.53
N ASN A 357 14.14 -6.55 14.39
CA ASN A 357 13.64 -6.13 15.69
C ASN A 357 12.35 -5.28 15.67
N LEU A 358 11.36 -5.58 14.82
CA LEU A 358 10.01 -5.11 15.11
C LEU A 358 9.52 -5.87 16.36
N ASN A 359 9.83 -5.30 17.52
CA ASN A 359 9.52 -5.89 18.82
C ASN A 359 8.05 -5.66 19.19
N TYR A 360 7.62 -6.26 20.28
CA TYR A 360 6.27 -6.04 20.83
C TYR A 360 5.98 -4.54 20.99
N GLY A 361 4.87 -4.10 20.41
CA GLY A 361 4.40 -2.72 20.42
C GLY A 361 5.09 -1.76 19.47
N GLU A 362 6.12 -2.18 18.74
CA GLU A 362 6.74 -1.38 17.71
C GLU A 362 5.90 -1.38 16.43
N GLN A 363 5.98 -0.30 15.69
CA GLN A 363 5.21 -0.08 14.46
C GLN A 363 6.10 0.06 13.24
N LEU A 364 5.63 -0.52 12.15
CA LEU A 364 6.04 -0.17 10.78
C LEU A 364 4.94 0.67 10.15
N VAL A 365 5.28 1.83 9.61
CA VAL A 365 4.35 2.73 8.91
C VAL A 365 4.80 2.89 7.46
N ASP A 366 4.04 2.34 6.54
CA ASP A 366 4.20 2.58 5.11
C ASP A 366 3.29 3.74 4.70
N ASN A 367 3.88 4.90 4.44
CA ASN A 367 3.17 6.11 4.01
C ASN A 367 3.62 6.52 2.59
N PRO A 368 2.99 5.98 1.56
CA PRO A 368 3.34 6.30 0.17
C PRO A 368 2.88 7.70 -0.29
N VAL A 369 2.09 8.40 0.49
CA VAL A 369 1.70 9.78 0.20
C VAL A 369 2.89 10.72 0.41
N ASP A 370 3.63 10.48 1.48
CA ASP A 370 4.86 11.21 1.79
C ASP A 370 6.12 10.50 1.25
N ASP A 371 5.95 9.36 0.56
CA ASP A 371 7.04 8.52 0.04
C ASP A 371 8.03 8.10 1.13
N ILE A 372 7.53 7.73 2.30
CA ILE A 372 8.34 7.38 3.47
C ILE A 372 7.85 6.10 4.13
N ILE A 373 8.79 5.33 4.67
CA ILE A 373 8.52 4.20 5.56
C ILE A 373 9.19 4.49 6.89
N LEU A 374 8.39 4.48 7.95
CA LEU A 374 8.83 4.75 9.30
C LEU A 374 8.81 3.49 10.15
N SER A 375 9.84 3.31 10.94
CA SER A 375 9.82 2.43 12.12
C SER A 375 9.61 3.30 13.37
N VAL A 376 8.57 2.99 14.11
CA VAL A 376 8.25 3.69 15.37
C VAL A 376 8.53 2.77 16.52
N TYR A 377 9.48 3.12 17.39
CA TYR A 377 9.95 2.27 18.48
C TYR A 377 10.28 3.07 19.76
N GLY A 378 10.39 2.36 20.88
CA GLY A 378 10.83 2.91 22.17
C GLY A 378 9.97 2.44 23.34
N ALA A 379 10.55 2.43 24.52
CA ALA A 379 9.89 2.03 25.77
C ALA A 379 8.62 2.86 26.10
N SER A 380 8.47 3.97 25.46
CA SER A 380 7.42 4.94 25.65
C SER A 380 6.15 4.70 24.84
N TYR A 381 6.14 3.78 23.91
CA TYR A 381 4.92 3.41 23.19
C TYR A 381 3.77 3.03 24.14
N PHE A 382 4.10 2.46 25.28
CA PHE A 382 3.14 2.09 26.34
C PHE A 382 3.08 3.04 27.53
N SER A 383 4.07 3.90 27.72
CA SER A 383 4.18 4.75 28.92
C SER A 383 3.84 6.22 28.69
N GLY A 384 3.50 6.61 27.47
CA GLY A 384 3.17 8.00 27.14
C GLY A 384 4.37 8.97 27.07
N ALA A 385 5.60 8.45 27.19
CA ALA A 385 6.81 9.22 26.96
C ALA A 385 7.18 9.20 25.45
N SER A 386 8.04 10.04 24.95
CA SER A 386 8.33 10.21 23.52
C SER A 386 8.83 8.95 22.80
N TYR A 387 8.19 8.54 21.72
CA TYR A 387 8.69 7.49 20.83
C TYR A 387 9.69 8.05 19.82
N ILE A 388 10.51 7.16 19.28
CA ILE A 388 11.52 7.47 18.29
C ILE A 388 10.98 6.99 16.93
N GLU A 389 10.97 7.88 15.97
CA GLU A 389 10.69 7.56 14.57
C GLU A 389 12.01 7.50 13.80
N ALA A 390 12.17 6.44 13.01
CA ALA A 390 13.32 6.29 12.12
C ALA A 390 12.83 6.04 10.70
N ASP A 391 13.41 6.76 9.74
CA ASP A 391 13.22 6.48 8.32
C ASP A 391 13.90 5.17 7.96
N VAL A 392 13.10 4.20 7.52
CA VAL A 392 13.52 2.88 7.10
C VAL A 392 13.08 2.57 5.66
N THR A 393 12.92 3.59 4.83
CA THR A 393 12.44 3.45 3.43
C THR A 393 13.25 2.43 2.63
N HIS A 394 14.52 2.24 2.97
CA HIS A 394 15.41 1.26 2.36
C HIS A 394 14.99 -0.21 2.58
N ILE A 395 14.14 -0.53 3.55
CA ILE A 395 13.64 -1.89 3.78
C ILE A 395 12.54 -2.33 2.80
N ALA A 396 11.98 -1.42 2.02
CA ALA A 396 11.08 -1.77 0.92
C ALA A 396 11.89 -2.46 -0.19
N GLU A 397 12.00 -3.77 -0.11
CA GLU A 397 12.82 -4.57 -1.03
C GLU A 397 12.22 -4.65 -2.42
N SER A 398 10.91 -4.77 -2.52
CA SER A 398 10.24 -4.93 -3.81
C SER A 398 8.74 -4.61 -3.75
N GLY A 399 8.17 -4.34 -4.92
CA GLY A 399 6.78 -3.93 -5.06
C GLY A 399 6.62 -2.42 -5.06
N GLY A 400 5.40 -1.96 -4.84
CA GLY A 400 5.04 -0.54 -4.82
C GLY A 400 3.89 -0.27 -3.85
N PRO A 401 3.42 0.97 -3.78
CA PRO A 401 2.29 1.34 -2.94
C PRO A 401 1.08 0.43 -3.14
N ILE A 402 0.43 0.08 -2.05
CA ILE A 402 -0.85 -0.62 -2.11
C ILE A 402 -1.93 0.38 -2.53
N MET A 403 -2.60 0.09 -3.65
CA MET A 403 -3.57 1.01 -4.27
C MET A 403 -5.00 0.56 -4.00
N LEU A 404 -5.70 1.24 -3.10
CA LEU A 404 -7.12 1.02 -2.86
C LEU A 404 -7.94 1.56 -4.03
N ARG A 405 -8.93 0.79 -4.47
CA ARG A 405 -9.85 1.19 -5.55
C ARG A 405 -11.20 1.60 -4.97
N PRO A 406 -11.77 2.72 -5.42
CA PRO A 406 -13.10 3.12 -5.02
C PRO A 406 -14.17 2.15 -5.55
N ASP A 407 -15.31 2.12 -4.88
CA ASP A 407 -16.53 1.37 -5.27
C ASP A 407 -16.35 -0.15 -5.39
N VAL A 408 -15.22 -0.70 -4.95
CA VAL A 408 -14.94 -2.14 -4.93
C VAL A 408 -14.31 -2.52 -3.61
N ASP A 409 -14.58 -3.73 -3.12
CA ASP A 409 -13.93 -4.21 -1.91
C ASP A 409 -12.45 -4.47 -2.17
N ASN A 410 -11.62 -4.01 -1.25
CA ASN A 410 -10.18 -4.14 -1.29
C ASN A 410 -9.74 -5.08 -0.16
N MET A 411 -9.19 -6.23 -0.51
CA MET A 411 -8.61 -7.16 0.45
C MET A 411 -7.10 -6.99 0.48
N LEU A 412 -6.55 -6.73 1.65
CA LEU A 412 -5.12 -6.69 1.89
C LEU A 412 -4.72 -7.95 2.64
N CYS A 413 -3.80 -8.71 2.08
CA CYS A 413 -3.28 -9.93 2.67
C CYS A 413 -1.91 -9.67 3.24
N PHE A 414 -1.67 -10.10 4.46
CA PHE A 414 -0.43 -9.91 5.20
C PHE A 414 0.15 -11.26 5.57
N LEU A 415 1.41 -11.47 5.26
CA LEU A 415 2.19 -12.58 5.80
C LEU A 415 3.45 -12.02 6.42
N HIS A 416 3.91 -12.61 7.49
CA HIS A 416 5.15 -12.23 8.13
C HIS A 416 6.01 -13.46 8.42
N ASP A 417 7.30 -13.29 8.47
CA ASP A 417 8.23 -14.33 8.87
C ASP A 417 9.17 -13.84 9.98
N CYS A 418 9.82 -14.79 10.60
CA CYS A 418 10.83 -14.55 11.63
C CYS A 418 11.88 -15.64 11.61
N THR A 419 12.99 -15.37 12.26
CA THR A 419 14.16 -16.26 12.33
C THR A 419 14.46 -16.76 13.74
N ASP A 420 13.64 -16.44 14.74
CA ASP A 420 13.91 -16.79 16.14
C ASP A 420 13.58 -18.25 16.51
N GLY A 421 13.12 -19.06 15.55
CA GLY A 421 12.84 -20.48 15.71
C GLY A 421 11.58 -20.81 16.53
N THR A 422 10.74 -19.82 16.83
CA THR A 422 9.44 -20.05 17.48
C THR A 422 8.32 -20.16 16.44
N ALA A 423 7.22 -20.84 16.80
CA ALA A 423 6.10 -21.03 15.90
C ALA A 423 5.50 -19.70 15.44
N GLU A 424 5.50 -19.46 14.13
CA GLU A 424 5.00 -18.21 13.52
C GLU A 424 3.49 -18.04 13.71
N ILE A 425 2.74 -19.12 13.84
CA ILE A 425 1.29 -19.13 13.97
C ILE A 425 0.77 -18.37 15.19
N ALA A 426 1.59 -18.26 16.24
CA ALA A 426 1.22 -17.59 17.48
C ALA A 426 1.53 -16.08 17.46
N ARG A 427 1.85 -15.50 16.29
CA ARG A 427 2.20 -14.09 16.18
C ARG A 427 1.06 -13.28 15.61
N THR A 428 0.65 -12.28 16.36
CA THR A 428 -0.42 -11.36 15.98
C THR A 428 0.18 -10.00 15.62
N CYS A 429 -0.21 -9.49 14.44
CA CYS A 429 0.01 -8.11 14.06
C CYS A 429 -1.31 -7.35 14.10
N ASN A 430 -1.29 -6.17 14.66
CA ASN A 430 -2.40 -5.23 14.51
C ASN A 430 -2.16 -4.36 13.28
N VAL A 431 -3.11 -4.39 12.34
CA VAL A 431 -3.06 -3.60 11.13
C VAL A 431 -4.07 -2.47 11.19
N TYR A 432 -3.61 -1.29 10.84
CA TYR A 432 -4.39 -0.08 10.71
C TYR A 432 -4.19 0.48 9.30
N ILE A 433 -5.27 0.80 8.61
CA ILE A 433 -5.24 1.29 7.24
C ILE A 433 -5.97 2.62 7.17
N SER A 434 -5.32 3.62 6.60
CA SER A 434 -5.91 4.90 6.26
C SER A 434 -5.53 5.31 4.84
N PHE A 435 -6.19 6.30 4.29
CA PHE A 435 -5.92 6.79 2.94
C PHE A 435 -6.46 8.20 2.77
N HIS A 436 -5.93 8.94 1.79
CA HIS A 436 -6.49 10.21 1.35
C HIS A 436 -7.41 9.97 0.15
N PRO A 437 -8.73 10.14 0.27
CA PRO A 437 -9.64 10.11 -0.88
C PRO A 437 -9.15 11.00 -2.01
N ARG A 438 -9.20 10.50 -3.26
CA ARG A 438 -8.72 11.21 -4.44
C ARG A 438 -9.80 11.41 -5.48
N ARG A 439 -9.79 12.58 -6.13
CA ARG A 439 -10.70 12.91 -7.23
C ARG A 439 -10.02 13.81 -8.28
N ARG A 440 -10.51 13.77 -9.52
CA ARG A 440 -9.97 14.61 -10.61
C ARG A 440 -10.44 16.05 -10.52
N THR A 441 -11.66 16.25 -10.07
CA THR A 441 -12.29 17.57 -9.94
C THR A 441 -12.84 17.76 -8.55
N VAL A 442 -12.86 18.99 -8.11
CA VAL A 442 -13.36 19.39 -6.78
C VAL A 442 -14.68 20.09 -6.90
#